data_3024649bb508b3ce8c594de43cf26d04
#
_entry.id   3024649bb508b3ce8c594de43cf26d04
#
_cell.length_a   1.000
_cell.length_b   1.000
_cell.length_c   1.000
_cell.angle_alpha   90.00
_cell.angle_beta   90.00
_cell.angle_gamma   90.00
#
_symmetry.space_group_name_H-M   'P 1'
#
loop_
_entity.id
_entity.type
_entity.pdbx_description
1 polymer ?
#
loop_
_entity_poly.entity_id
_entity_poly.type
_entity_poly.pdbx_seq_one_letter_code
_entity_poly.pdbx_strand_id
1 'polypeptide(L)'
;MVGLTATPKDEIDKNTYEIFELENGVPTYGYDLAQAVKDGYLVDYVSVESKLKFIEEGIVYDELSEEDKEIYEDTFEDENGNIPEAIESSRLNTWIFNEDTIKQVLNVLMTEGLKIEYGQKIGKTIIFAKNHDHAEKIWEVFCKEYPHLPDYAKVIDNYMTYAQSAIDEFSDPKKMPQIAISVDMLDTLSLIHI
;
A
#
# COMPACT_ATOMS: atom_id res chain seq x y z
N MET A 1 -21.80 -14.57 -23.74
CA MET A 1 -21.41 -14.23 -22.34
C MET A 1 -20.96 -12.77 -22.34
N VAL A 2 -21.20 -11.99 -21.27
CA VAL A 2 -20.72 -10.60 -21.15
C VAL A 2 -19.92 -10.51 -19.86
N GLY A 3 -18.72 -9.90 -19.92
CA GLY A 3 -17.88 -9.64 -18.77
C GLY A 3 -17.43 -8.19 -18.75
N LEU A 4 -17.33 -7.61 -17.56
CA LEU A 4 -16.78 -6.30 -17.29
C LEU A 4 -15.62 -6.43 -16.33
N THR A 5 -14.49 -5.84 -16.64
CA THR A 5 -13.32 -5.79 -15.76
C THR A 5 -12.52 -4.53 -16.02
N ALA A 6 -11.95 -3.96 -14.95
CA ALA A 6 -10.98 -2.87 -15.05
C ALA A 6 -9.55 -3.39 -15.24
N THR A 7 -9.31 -4.68 -14.92
CA THR A 7 -7.98 -5.31 -14.93
C THR A 7 -8.03 -6.64 -15.68
N PRO A 8 -8.17 -6.62 -17.02
CA PRO A 8 -8.12 -7.87 -17.80
C PRO A 8 -6.72 -8.51 -17.62
N LYS A 9 -6.69 -9.83 -17.49
CA LYS A 9 -5.45 -10.60 -17.36
C LYS A 9 -5.17 -11.34 -18.67
N ASP A 10 -3.89 -11.39 -19.04
CA ASP A 10 -3.34 -12.08 -20.19
C ASP A 10 -2.32 -13.17 -19.81
N GLU A 11 -2.32 -13.59 -18.53
CA GLU A 11 -1.45 -14.63 -18.01
C GLU A 11 -1.85 -16.01 -18.56
N ILE A 12 -0.87 -16.92 -18.71
CA ILE A 12 -1.06 -18.27 -19.30
C ILE A 12 -2.18 -19.05 -18.60
N ASP A 13 -2.27 -18.95 -17.27
CA ASP A 13 -3.25 -19.69 -16.46
C ASP A 13 -4.54 -18.89 -16.15
N LYS A 14 -4.58 -17.61 -16.49
CA LYS A 14 -5.68 -16.69 -16.17
C LYS A 14 -5.87 -15.65 -17.25
N ASN A 15 -6.27 -16.13 -18.45
CA ASN A 15 -6.47 -15.24 -19.58
C ASN A 15 -7.93 -14.83 -19.74
N THR A 16 -8.22 -13.57 -19.45
CA THR A 16 -9.57 -13.00 -19.57
C THR A 16 -10.05 -13.02 -21.03
N TYR A 17 -9.17 -12.77 -22.00
CA TYR A 17 -9.52 -12.70 -23.41
C TYR A 17 -9.89 -14.07 -23.97
N GLU A 18 -9.17 -15.13 -23.57
CA GLU A 18 -9.44 -16.50 -23.98
C GLU A 18 -10.81 -17.00 -23.49
N ILE A 19 -11.20 -16.66 -22.26
CA ILE A 19 -12.52 -17.01 -21.68
C ILE A 19 -13.66 -16.44 -22.55
N PHE A 20 -13.45 -15.31 -23.20
CA PHE A 20 -14.44 -14.63 -24.06
C PHE A 20 -14.20 -14.84 -25.56
N GLU A 21 -13.28 -15.76 -25.93
CA GLU A 21 -12.92 -16.04 -27.32
C GLU A 21 -12.46 -14.78 -28.10
N LEU A 22 -11.70 -13.90 -27.42
CA LEU A 22 -11.15 -12.68 -27.98
C LEU A 22 -9.66 -12.81 -28.27
N GLU A 23 -9.16 -11.99 -29.19
CA GLU A 23 -7.73 -11.83 -29.40
C GLU A 23 -7.07 -11.23 -28.14
N ASN A 24 -5.91 -11.76 -27.74
CA ASN A 24 -5.21 -11.33 -26.53
C ASN A 24 -4.88 -9.82 -26.56
N GLY A 25 -5.25 -9.11 -25.50
CA GLY A 25 -5.07 -7.66 -25.41
C GLY A 25 -6.14 -6.83 -26.15
N VAL A 26 -7.10 -7.47 -26.85
CA VAL A 26 -8.12 -6.76 -27.63
C VAL A 26 -9.52 -6.99 -27.04
N PRO A 27 -10.01 -6.10 -26.17
CA PRO A 27 -11.38 -6.19 -25.66
C PRO A 27 -12.41 -5.84 -26.73
N THR A 28 -13.63 -6.34 -26.62
CA THR A 28 -14.75 -5.93 -27.53
C THR A 28 -15.02 -4.42 -27.44
N TYR A 29 -14.84 -3.84 -26.26
CA TYR A 29 -14.92 -2.41 -25.98
C TYR A 29 -13.94 -2.07 -24.86
N GLY A 30 -13.18 -0.99 -25.03
CA GLY A 30 -12.26 -0.47 -24.02
C GLY A 30 -12.51 1.00 -23.81
N TYR A 31 -12.53 1.41 -22.54
CA TYR A 31 -12.55 2.81 -22.12
C TYR A 31 -11.41 2.99 -21.13
N ASP A 32 -10.28 3.42 -21.62
CA ASP A 32 -9.04 3.47 -20.85
C ASP A 32 -8.94 4.72 -19.97
N LEU A 33 -7.97 4.70 -19.05
CA LEU A 33 -7.73 5.80 -18.09
C LEU A 33 -7.45 7.12 -18.81
N ALA A 34 -6.65 7.10 -19.89
CA ALA A 34 -6.29 8.32 -20.61
C ALA A 34 -7.52 8.98 -21.26
N GLN A 35 -8.42 8.15 -21.82
CA GLN A 35 -9.68 8.66 -22.37
C GLN A 35 -10.60 9.19 -21.27
N ALA A 36 -10.68 8.51 -20.11
CA ALA A 36 -11.51 8.93 -19.00
C ALA A 36 -11.03 10.26 -18.37
N VAL A 37 -9.72 10.48 -18.29
CA VAL A 37 -9.12 11.75 -17.88
C VAL A 37 -9.44 12.85 -18.89
N LYS A 38 -9.26 12.58 -20.20
CA LYS A 38 -9.55 13.52 -21.27
C LYS A 38 -11.02 13.94 -21.31
N ASP A 39 -11.92 13.00 -21.03
CA ASP A 39 -13.37 13.24 -21.01
C ASP A 39 -13.83 13.90 -19.69
N GLY A 40 -12.94 14.06 -18.71
CA GLY A 40 -13.21 14.73 -17.44
C GLY A 40 -13.94 13.88 -16.41
N TYR A 41 -14.00 12.55 -16.61
CA TYR A 41 -14.59 11.63 -15.63
C TYR A 41 -13.58 11.19 -14.54
N LEU A 42 -12.29 11.22 -14.86
CA LEU A 42 -11.23 10.95 -13.90
C LEU A 42 -10.24 12.12 -13.86
N VAL A 43 -9.58 12.28 -12.74
CA VAL A 43 -8.49 13.25 -12.57
C VAL A 43 -7.19 12.67 -13.08
N ASP A 44 -6.29 13.53 -13.56
CA ASP A 44 -4.94 13.12 -13.90
C ASP A 44 -4.15 12.74 -12.65
N TYR A 45 -3.11 11.93 -12.82
CA TYR A 45 -2.29 11.42 -11.73
C TYR A 45 -0.81 11.62 -11.99
N VAL A 46 -0.05 11.70 -10.91
CA VAL A 46 1.41 11.73 -10.94
C VAL A 46 1.91 10.51 -10.17
N SER A 47 2.73 9.70 -10.84
CA SER A 47 3.41 8.58 -10.19
C SER A 47 4.77 9.05 -9.66
N VAL A 48 5.02 8.82 -8.38
CA VAL A 48 6.30 9.08 -7.73
C VAL A 48 6.83 7.77 -7.20
N GLU A 49 8.00 7.36 -7.68
CA GLU A 49 8.69 6.16 -7.20
C GLU A 49 9.69 6.57 -6.12
N SER A 50 9.54 6.04 -4.92
CA SER A 50 10.51 6.16 -3.83
C SER A 50 11.20 4.82 -3.63
N LYS A 51 12.52 4.79 -3.78
CA LYS A 51 13.31 3.58 -3.60
C LYS A 51 13.93 3.58 -2.20
N LEU A 52 13.71 2.50 -1.49
CA LEU A 52 14.36 2.28 -0.20
C LEU A 52 15.73 1.62 -0.44
N LYS A 53 16.76 2.17 0.18
CA LYS A 53 18.16 1.74 0.00
C LYS A 53 18.33 0.23 0.17
N PHE A 54 17.71 -0.36 1.19
CA PHE A 54 17.82 -1.79 1.46
C PHE A 54 17.16 -2.68 0.40
N ILE A 55 16.17 -2.17 -0.36
CA ILE A 55 15.55 -2.91 -1.47
C ILE A 55 16.54 -3.05 -2.63
N GLU A 56 17.42 -2.07 -2.83
CA GLU A 56 18.42 -2.09 -3.90
C GLU A 56 19.72 -2.79 -3.47
N GLU A 57 20.19 -2.51 -2.27
CA GLU A 57 21.50 -2.91 -1.77
C GLU A 57 21.47 -4.17 -0.87
N GLY A 58 20.27 -4.60 -0.43
CA GLY A 58 20.14 -5.63 0.58
C GLY A 58 20.26 -5.07 2.00
N ILE A 59 20.34 -5.97 2.98
CA ILE A 59 20.54 -5.62 4.40
C ILE A 59 21.85 -6.22 4.87
N VAL A 60 22.66 -5.41 5.54
CA VAL A 60 23.87 -5.85 6.22
C VAL A 60 23.63 -5.79 7.72
N TYR A 61 23.78 -6.91 8.42
CA TYR A 61 23.47 -7.06 9.84
C TYR A 61 24.15 -5.99 10.72
N ASP A 62 25.43 -5.71 10.46
CA ASP A 62 26.23 -4.75 11.24
C ASP A 62 25.76 -3.29 11.12
N GLU A 63 25.00 -2.97 10.07
CA GLU A 63 24.45 -1.61 9.83
C GLU A 63 23.08 -1.38 10.48
N LEU A 64 22.48 -2.42 11.08
CA LEU A 64 21.16 -2.34 11.72
C LEU A 64 21.23 -1.71 13.11
N SER A 65 20.12 -1.09 13.53
CA SER A 65 19.91 -0.70 14.93
C SER A 65 19.80 -1.94 15.83
N GLU A 66 20.00 -1.78 17.15
CA GLU A 66 19.88 -2.92 18.07
C GLU A 66 18.46 -3.51 18.08
N GLU A 67 17.43 -2.69 17.92
CA GLU A 67 16.03 -3.13 17.84
C GLU A 67 15.78 -3.93 16.54
N ASP A 68 16.39 -3.51 15.43
CA ASP A 68 16.27 -4.20 14.14
C ASP A 68 17.08 -5.49 14.07
N LYS A 69 18.17 -5.58 14.82
CA LYS A 69 18.95 -6.81 14.93
C LYS A 69 18.14 -7.94 15.57
N GLU A 70 17.38 -7.66 16.62
CA GLU A 70 16.49 -8.65 17.24
C GLU A 70 15.47 -9.19 16.22
N ILE A 71 14.84 -8.30 15.45
CA ILE A 71 13.89 -8.71 14.40
C ILE A 71 14.58 -9.47 13.26
N TYR A 72 15.79 -9.07 12.91
CA TYR A 72 16.59 -9.73 11.89
C TYR A 72 16.97 -11.15 12.32
N GLU A 73 17.42 -11.33 13.56
CA GLU A 73 17.73 -12.62 14.16
C GLU A 73 16.51 -13.53 14.16
N ASP A 74 15.39 -13.08 14.71
CA ASP A 74 14.13 -13.84 14.74
C ASP A 74 13.62 -14.23 13.33
N THR A 75 13.92 -13.41 12.31
CA THR A 75 13.43 -13.63 10.94
C THR A 75 14.33 -14.53 10.11
N PHE A 76 15.65 -14.44 10.31
CA PHE A 76 16.65 -15.05 9.43
C PHE A 76 17.57 -16.06 10.10
N GLU A 77 17.44 -16.30 11.42
CA GLU A 77 18.14 -17.36 12.10
C GLU A 77 17.78 -18.72 11.49
N ASP A 78 18.76 -19.54 11.17
CA ASP A 78 18.57 -20.89 10.65
C ASP A 78 18.32 -21.90 11.78
N GLU A 79 17.94 -23.14 11.42
CA GLU A 79 17.69 -24.24 12.37
C GLU A 79 18.90 -24.58 13.26
N ASN A 80 20.10 -24.07 12.95
CA ASN A 80 21.34 -24.28 13.68
C ASN A 80 21.76 -23.06 14.50
N GLY A 81 20.96 -21.99 14.52
CA GLY A 81 21.28 -20.77 15.25
C GLY A 81 22.26 -19.85 14.52
N ASN A 82 22.43 -20.01 13.20
CA ASN A 82 23.30 -19.12 12.43
C ASN A 82 22.50 -17.95 11.87
N ILE A 83 23.02 -16.76 12.04
CA ILE A 83 22.47 -15.51 11.53
C ILE A 83 23.30 -15.10 10.31
N PRO A 84 22.71 -14.87 9.13
CA PRO A 84 23.46 -14.43 7.96
C PRO A 84 23.98 -13.00 8.15
N GLU A 85 25.23 -12.75 7.75
CA GLU A 85 25.85 -11.41 7.81
C GLU A 85 25.16 -10.39 6.88
N ALA A 86 24.56 -10.87 5.80
CA ALA A 86 23.82 -10.05 4.84
C ALA A 86 22.70 -10.83 4.14
N ILE A 87 21.63 -10.13 3.78
CA ILE A 87 20.52 -10.67 3.01
C ILE A 87 20.39 -9.89 1.69
N GLU A 88 20.36 -10.64 0.60
CA GLU A 88 20.13 -10.07 -0.73
C GLU A 88 18.68 -9.54 -0.87
N SER A 89 18.50 -8.50 -1.69
CA SER A 89 17.22 -7.85 -1.95
C SER A 89 16.07 -8.80 -2.32
N SER A 90 16.37 -9.90 -3.00
CA SER A 90 15.38 -10.94 -3.38
C SER A 90 14.71 -11.66 -2.20
N ARG A 91 15.34 -11.68 -1.03
CA ARG A 91 14.83 -12.34 0.19
C ARG A 91 14.13 -11.40 1.17
N LEU A 92 14.03 -10.11 0.84
CA LEU A 92 13.57 -9.05 1.74
C LEU A 92 12.06 -8.92 1.91
N ASN A 93 11.25 -9.76 1.27
CA ASN A 93 9.79 -9.69 1.39
C ASN A 93 9.25 -9.80 2.84
N THR A 94 10.03 -10.37 3.73
CA THR A 94 9.73 -10.44 5.17
C THR A 94 10.14 -9.17 5.93
N TRP A 95 11.08 -8.39 5.41
CA TRP A 95 11.59 -7.18 6.06
C TRP A 95 10.70 -5.93 5.91
N ILE A 96 9.66 -5.99 5.08
CA ILE A 96 8.68 -4.90 4.90
C ILE A 96 7.99 -4.54 6.23
N PHE A 97 7.97 -5.47 7.20
CA PHE A 97 7.41 -5.29 8.54
C PHE A 97 8.36 -4.58 9.51
N ASN A 98 9.59 -4.28 9.10
CA ASN A 98 10.57 -3.58 9.91
C ASN A 98 10.10 -2.17 10.25
N GLU A 99 10.23 -1.78 11.52
CA GLU A 99 9.76 -0.50 12.04
C GLU A 99 10.43 0.69 11.35
N ASP A 100 11.74 0.61 11.09
CA ASP A 100 12.49 1.69 10.43
C ASP A 100 12.09 1.88 8.97
N THR A 101 11.79 0.79 8.27
CA THR A 101 11.22 0.86 6.91
C THR A 101 9.89 1.59 6.91
N ILE A 102 8.99 1.21 7.82
CA ILE A 102 7.68 1.84 7.96
C ILE A 102 7.85 3.32 8.32
N LYS A 103 8.74 3.68 9.25
CA LYS A 103 9.05 5.07 9.61
C LYS A 103 9.50 5.89 8.39
N GLN A 104 10.42 5.35 7.59
CA GLN A 104 10.90 6.02 6.38
C GLN A 104 9.77 6.27 5.38
N VAL A 105 8.93 5.26 5.11
CA VAL A 105 7.78 5.39 4.20
C VAL A 105 6.79 6.43 4.73
N LEU A 106 6.46 6.39 6.01
CA LEU A 106 5.57 7.39 6.63
C LEU A 106 6.17 8.79 6.59
N ASN A 107 7.47 8.95 6.80
CA ASN A 107 8.15 10.24 6.71
C ASN A 107 8.10 10.80 5.28
N VAL A 108 8.35 9.96 4.25
CA VAL A 108 8.20 10.38 2.85
C VAL A 108 6.76 10.79 2.57
N LEU A 109 5.78 10.00 3.00
CA LEU A 109 4.37 10.35 2.85
C LEU A 109 4.04 11.69 3.51
N MET A 110 4.47 11.89 4.74
CA MET A 110 4.14 13.10 5.51
C MET A 110 4.89 14.34 5.02
N THR A 111 6.04 14.19 4.36
CA THR A 111 6.81 15.30 3.75
C THR A 111 6.39 15.60 2.33
N GLU A 112 6.34 14.59 1.46
CA GLU A 112 6.17 14.75 0.01
C GLU A 112 4.71 14.57 -0.45
N GLY A 113 3.85 13.98 0.40
CA GLY A 113 2.44 13.78 0.07
C GLY A 113 1.73 15.10 -0.26
N LEU A 114 0.74 15.04 -1.16
CA LEU A 114 -0.04 16.20 -1.56
C LEU A 114 -0.63 16.92 -0.36
N LYS A 115 -0.30 18.21 -0.23
CA LYS A 115 -0.79 19.05 0.87
C LYS A 115 -2.08 19.76 0.50
N ILE A 116 -2.98 19.80 1.47
CA ILE A 116 -4.24 20.54 1.42
C ILE A 116 -4.28 21.55 2.56
N GLU A 117 -5.33 22.41 2.59
CA GLU A 117 -5.53 23.43 3.62
C GLU A 117 -4.27 24.29 3.85
N TYR A 118 -3.73 24.86 2.76
CA TYR A 118 -2.52 25.71 2.78
C TYR A 118 -1.27 24.99 3.35
N GLY A 119 -1.17 23.68 3.16
CA GLY A 119 -0.03 22.87 3.60
C GLY A 119 -0.14 22.31 5.02
N GLN A 120 -1.26 22.50 5.71
CA GLN A 120 -1.42 22.09 7.09
C GLN A 120 -1.64 20.58 7.26
N LYS A 121 -2.22 19.92 6.25
CA LYS A 121 -2.42 18.46 6.27
C LYS A 121 -2.20 17.84 4.88
N ILE A 122 -1.94 16.54 4.85
CA ILE A 122 -1.91 15.78 3.59
C ILE A 122 -3.35 15.56 3.09
N GLY A 123 -3.51 15.33 1.79
CA GLY A 123 -4.77 14.89 1.21
C GLY A 123 -5.20 13.52 1.73
N LYS A 124 -6.45 13.12 1.45
CA LYS A 124 -6.90 11.76 1.74
C LYS A 124 -5.96 10.76 1.08
N THR A 125 -5.46 9.82 1.86
CA THR A 125 -4.39 8.91 1.46
C THR A 125 -4.78 7.48 1.80
N ILE A 126 -4.52 6.54 0.89
CA ILE A 126 -4.66 5.12 1.14
C ILE A 126 -3.26 4.49 1.18
N ILE A 127 -2.97 3.73 2.22
CA ILE A 127 -1.78 2.88 2.32
C ILE A 127 -2.25 1.43 2.15
N PHE A 128 -1.76 0.75 1.13
CA PHE A 128 -2.04 -0.66 0.94
C PHE A 128 -1.03 -1.51 1.72
N ALA A 129 -1.53 -2.26 2.69
CA ALA A 129 -0.75 -3.18 3.49
C ALA A 129 -0.83 -4.61 2.93
N LYS A 130 0.17 -5.43 3.21
CA LYS A 130 0.26 -6.81 2.73
C LYS A 130 -0.79 -7.73 3.37
N ASN A 131 -1.07 -7.53 4.65
CA ASN A 131 -2.04 -8.26 5.46
C ASN A 131 -2.44 -7.43 6.68
N HIS A 132 -3.35 -7.95 7.50
CA HIS A 132 -3.85 -7.30 8.71
C HIS A 132 -2.73 -6.91 9.69
N ASP A 133 -1.82 -7.83 10.02
CA ASP A 133 -0.73 -7.57 10.96
C ASP A 133 0.19 -6.45 10.47
N HIS A 134 0.44 -6.40 9.16
CA HIS A 134 1.18 -5.28 8.56
C HIS A 134 0.42 -3.96 8.66
N ALA A 135 -0.90 -3.97 8.46
CA ALA A 135 -1.72 -2.77 8.59
C ALA A 135 -1.72 -2.25 10.04
N GLU A 136 -1.85 -3.13 11.03
CA GLU A 136 -1.75 -2.77 12.44
C GLU A 136 -0.36 -2.24 12.80
N LYS A 137 0.71 -2.88 12.31
CA LYS A 137 2.08 -2.41 12.54
C LYS A 137 2.32 -1.02 11.96
N ILE A 138 1.86 -0.73 10.75
CA ILE A 138 1.93 0.62 10.16
C ILE A 138 1.19 1.63 11.04
N TRP A 139 0.00 1.28 11.52
CA TRP A 139 -0.78 2.15 12.39
C TRP A 139 -0.09 2.42 13.73
N GLU A 140 0.46 1.39 14.38
CA GLU A 140 1.21 1.53 15.63
C GLU A 140 2.42 2.46 15.46
N VAL A 141 3.21 2.26 14.39
CA VAL A 141 4.36 3.12 14.09
C VAL A 141 3.91 4.55 13.81
N PHE A 142 2.81 4.74 13.08
CA PHE A 142 2.25 6.07 12.87
C PHE A 142 1.87 6.76 14.18
N CYS A 143 1.18 6.08 15.08
CA CYS A 143 0.81 6.62 16.39
C CYS A 143 2.03 6.97 17.25
N LYS A 144 3.10 6.19 17.18
CA LYS A 144 4.36 6.41 17.89
C LYS A 144 5.11 7.63 17.35
N GLU A 145 5.22 7.76 16.02
CA GLU A 145 5.97 8.84 15.37
C GLU A 145 5.18 10.18 15.33
N TYR A 146 3.84 10.10 15.26
CA TYR A 146 2.97 11.28 15.15
C TYR A 146 1.91 11.35 16.28
N PRO A 147 2.31 11.34 17.58
CA PRO A 147 1.37 11.30 18.70
C PRO A 147 0.50 12.55 18.82
N HIS A 148 0.86 13.63 18.12
CA HIS A 148 0.10 14.88 18.05
C HIS A 148 -1.02 14.86 17.00
N LEU A 149 -1.18 13.77 16.24
CA LEU A 149 -2.18 13.58 15.20
C LEU A 149 -3.13 12.41 15.56
N PRO A 150 -3.92 12.51 16.65
CA PRO A 150 -4.87 11.47 17.01
C PRO A 150 -5.92 11.28 15.90
N ASP A 151 -6.35 10.04 15.68
CA ASP A 151 -7.36 9.66 14.68
C ASP A 151 -7.01 9.98 13.21
N TYR A 152 -5.77 10.43 12.96
CA TYR A 152 -5.33 10.83 11.62
C TYR A 152 -5.15 9.62 10.68
N ALA A 153 -4.72 8.49 11.21
CA ALA A 153 -4.59 7.21 10.51
C ALA A 153 -5.50 6.15 11.14
N LYS A 154 -6.11 5.30 10.32
CA LYS A 154 -6.99 4.22 10.76
C LYS A 154 -6.82 3.00 9.87
N VAL A 155 -6.78 1.80 10.47
CA VAL A 155 -6.86 0.55 9.73
C VAL A 155 -8.31 0.35 9.28
N ILE A 156 -8.49 0.09 7.99
CA ILE A 156 -9.79 -0.18 7.36
C ILE A 156 -9.65 -1.47 6.55
N ASP A 157 -10.08 -2.56 7.13
CA ASP A 157 -10.01 -3.89 6.53
C ASP A 157 -11.24 -4.75 6.88
N ASN A 158 -11.25 -6.00 6.41
CA ASN A 158 -12.35 -6.92 6.60
C ASN A 158 -12.51 -7.47 8.04
N TYR A 159 -11.54 -7.22 8.93
CA TYR A 159 -11.64 -7.58 10.35
C TYR A 159 -12.41 -6.53 11.16
N MET A 160 -12.62 -5.36 10.59
CA MET A 160 -13.35 -4.28 11.25
C MET A 160 -14.87 -4.52 11.26
N THR A 161 -15.49 -4.45 12.44
CA THR A 161 -16.93 -4.71 12.61
C THR A 161 -17.83 -3.72 11.87
N TYR A 162 -17.39 -2.48 11.66
CA TYR A 162 -18.14 -1.41 10.98
C TYR A 162 -17.33 -0.81 9.83
N ALA A 163 -16.74 -1.64 8.99
CA ALA A 163 -15.86 -1.21 7.90
C ALA A 163 -16.56 -0.22 6.95
N GLN A 164 -17.84 -0.44 6.60
CA GLN A 164 -18.56 0.48 5.71
C GLN A 164 -18.70 1.88 6.31
N SER A 165 -18.99 2.00 7.61
CA SER A 165 -19.05 3.31 8.26
C SER A 165 -17.70 4.03 8.26
N ALA A 166 -16.59 3.29 8.41
CA ALA A 166 -15.25 3.85 8.34
C ALA A 166 -14.89 4.31 6.92
N ILE A 167 -15.34 3.58 5.89
CA ILE A 167 -15.20 3.98 4.48
C ILE A 167 -15.99 5.26 4.21
N ASP A 168 -17.24 5.35 4.68
CA ASP A 168 -18.08 6.52 4.51
C ASP A 168 -17.48 7.75 5.22
N GLU A 169 -16.90 7.57 6.41
CA GLU A 169 -16.18 8.65 7.11
C GLU A 169 -14.92 9.06 6.35
N PHE A 170 -14.15 8.10 5.85
CA PHE A 170 -12.94 8.37 5.08
C PHE A 170 -13.25 9.08 3.75
N SER A 171 -14.35 8.74 3.10
CA SER A 171 -14.79 9.37 1.85
C SER A 171 -15.22 10.83 2.02
N ASP A 172 -15.59 11.26 3.22
CA ASP A 172 -15.90 12.67 3.48
C ASP A 172 -14.60 13.49 3.66
N PRO A 173 -14.31 14.46 2.77
CA PRO A 173 -13.06 15.23 2.82
C PRO A 173 -12.90 16.05 4.11
N LYS A 174 -13.97 16.27 4.87
CA LYS A 174 -13.97 17.06 6.11
C LYS A 174 -13.83 16.24 7.38
N LYS A 175 -13.95 14.90 7.29
CA LYS A 175 -13.86 13.99 8.44
C LYS A 175 -12.50 13.34 8.52
N MET A 176 -12.15 12.83 9.70
CA MET A 176 -11.05 11.89 9.90
C MET A 176 -11.53 10.46 9.59
N PRO A 177 -10.67 9.54 9.28
CA PRO A 177 -9.21 9.66 9.20
C PRO A 177 -8.74 10.35 7.91
N GLN A 178 -7.51 10.84 7.92
CA GLN A 178 -6.84 11.38 6.73
C GLN A 178 -6.10 10.27 5.97
N ILE A 179 -5.62 9.27 6.70
CA ILE A 179 -4.94 8.09 6.15
C ILE A 179 -5.78 6.84 6.44
N ALA A 180 -6.15 6.11 5.40
CA ALA A 180 -6.71 4.76 5.51
C ALA A 180 -5.61 3.75 5.24
N ILE A 181 -5.34 2.85 6.18
CA ILE A 181 -4.43 1.72 6.01
C ILE A 181 -5.29 0.51 5.71
N SER A 182 -5.20 -0.04 4.51
CA SER A 182 -6.15 -1.04 4.01
C SER A 182 -5.46 -2.29 3.49
N VAL A 183 -6.17 -3.42 3.63
CA VAL A 183 -5.83 -4.70 3.02
C VAL A 183 -6.99 -5.08 2.11
N ASP A 184 -6.78 -5.02 0.80
CA ASP A 184 -7.72 -5.42 -0.28
C ASP A 184 -9.10 -4.73 -0.31
N MET A 185 -9.53 -4.05 0.76
CA MET A 185 -10.88 -3.47 0.85
C MET A 185 -11.09 -2.19 0.02
N LEU A 186 -10.03 -1.40 -0.16
CA LEU A 186 -10.06 -0.15 -0.92
C LEU A 186 -9.36 -0.32 -2.28
N ASP A 187 -9.43 -1.51 -2.85
CA ASP A 187 -8.88 -1.83 -4.16
C ASP A 187 -9.83 -1.38 -5.30
N THR A 188 -9.42 -1.58 -6.53
CA THR A 188 -9.95 -1.03 -7.79
C THR A 188 -11.48 -0.99 -7.89
N LEU A 189 -12.20 -1.98 -7.34
CA LEU A 189 -13.66 -2.03 -7.38
C LEU A 189 -14.35 -1.29 -6.23
N SER A 190 -13.64 -1.01 -5.14
CA SER A 190 -14.17 -0.30 -3.98
C SER A 190 -14.14 1.22 -4.16
N LEU A 191 -13.27 1.73 -5.02
CA LEU A 191 -13.13 3.17 -5.32
C LEU A 191 -14.26 3.75 -6.19
N ILE A 192 -15.18 2.91 -6.67
CA ILE A 192 -16.35 3.35 -7.46
C ILE A 192 -17.32 4.21 -6.63
N HIS A 193 -17.17 4.22 -5.31
CA HIS A 193 -18.06 4.91 -4.38
C HIS A 193 -17.41 6.13 -3.69
N ILE A 194 -16.19 6.53 -4.10
CA ILE A 194 -15.49 7.69 -3.52
C ILE A 194 -15.69 8.92 -4.40
#